data_7b0586fbdb15a276374d36c7c0162a95
#
_entry.id   7b0586fbdb15a276374d36c7c0162a95
#
_cell.length_a   1.000
_cell.length_b   1.000
_cell.length_c   1.000
_cell.angle_alpha   90.00
_cell.angle_beta   90.00
_cell.angle_gamma   90.00
#
_symmetry.space_group_name_H-M   'P 1'
#
loop_
_entity.id
_entity.type
_entity.pdbx_description
1 polymer ?
#
loop_
_entity_poly.entity_id
_entity_poly.type
_entity_poly.pdbx_seq_one_letter_code
_entity_poly.pdbx_strand_id
1 'polypeptide(L)'
;KTSLSQILKIAYLLLNFDIPNLILKSKPELTSVKVKDIIISDLQHSWSLKEISSKLFISESSLRKKLEAEKTNFMTLLTTVRMAHAMNLLATTNLTIGQISSLSGYKNTSYFIKKFKKYYKSSPKKLKCLNYRDKII
;
A
#
# COMPACT_ATOMS: atom_id res chain seq x y z
N LYS A 1 28.27 4.15 -3.73
CA LYS A 1 28.47 3.23 -2.59
C LYS A 1 27.47 2.08 -2.65
N THR A 2 27.95 0.88 -2.83
CA THR A 2 27.15 -0.34 -2.81
C THR A 2 26.73 -0.63 -1.37
N SER A 3 25.42 -0.72 -1.11
CA SER A 3 24.94 -1.09 0.21
C SER A 3 25.23 -2.57 0.51
N LEU A 4 25.32 -2.92 1.79
CA LEU A 4 25.52 -4.31 2.21
C LEU A 4 24.48 -5.27 1.62
N SER A 5 23.25 -4.80 1.47
CA SER A 5 22.16 -5.57 0.86
C SER A 5 22.38 -5.85 -0.63
N GLN A 6 23.02 -4.93 -1.36
CA GLN A 6 23.35 -5.13 -2.79
C GLN A 6 24.54 -6.09 -2.94
N ILE A 7 25.52 -6.00 -2.05
CA ILE A 7 26.66 -6.94 -2.02
C ILE A 7 26.15 -8.36 -1.72
N LEU A 8 25.25 -8.52 -0.77
CA LEU A 8 24.63 -9.81 -0.44
C LEU A 8 23.80 -10.38 -1.60
N LYS A 9 23.07 -9.52 -2.35
CA LYS A 9 22.33 -9.93 -3.55
C LYS A 9 23.26 -10.39 -4.68
N ILE A 10 24.36 -9.68 -4.89
CA ILE A 10 25.37 -10.02 -5.90
C ILE A 10 26.10 -11.30 -5.51
N ALA A 11 26.55 -11.44 -4.26
CA ALA A 11 27.18 -12.65 -3.74
C ALA A 11 26.23 -13.86 -3.86
N TYR A 12 24.95 -13.67 -3.58
CA TYR A 12 23.91 -14.67 -3.76
C TYR A 12 23.77 -15.12 -5.22
N LEU A 13 23.70 -14.17 -6.15
CA LEU A 13 23.62 -14.48 -7.60
C LEU A 13 24.87 -15.21 -8.11
N LEU A 14 26.04 -14.86 -7.58
CA LEU A 14 27.31 -15.47 -8.00
C LEU A 14 27.54 -16.86 -7.40
N LEU A 15 27.01 -17.15 -6.23
CA LEU A 15 27.24 -18.41 -5.50
C LEU A 15 26.18 -19.48 -5.79
N ASN A 16 25.14 -19.16 -6.55
CA ASN A 16 24.03 -20.09 -6.90
C ASN A 16 23.43 -20.81 -5.66
N PHE A 17 23.42 -20.15 -4.51
CA PHE A 17 22.88 -20.70 -3.28
C PHE A 17 21.36 -20.59 -3.24
N ASP A 18 20.66 -21.71 -3.12
CA ASP A 18 19.20 -21.79 -2.92
C ASP A 18 18.73 -21.39 -1.51
N ILE A 19 19.61 -20.82 -0.70
CA ILE A 19 19.32 -20.41 0.69
C ILE A 19 18.10 -19.47 0.79
N PRO A 20 17.91 -18.44 -0.07
CA PRO A 20 16.70 -17.64 -0.01
C PRO A 20 15.42 -18.39 -0.38
N ASN A 21 15.47 -19.37 -1.26
CA ASN A 21 14.31 -20.21 -1.53
C ASN A 21 13.90 -21.04 -0.31
N LEU A 22 14.87 -21.51 0.47
CA LEU A 22 14.62 -22.19 1.74
C LEU A 22 14.07 -21.24 2.82
N ILE A 23 14.61 -20.03 2.93
CA ILE A 23 14.16 -19.01 3.89
C ILE A 23 12.82 -18.39 3.47
N LEU A 24 12.59 -18.14 2.18
CA LEU A 24 11.33 -17.63 1.64
C LEU A 24 10.20 -18.69 1.64
N LYS A 25 10.52 -19.96 1.50
CA LYS A 25 9.55 -21.07 1.63
C LYS A 25 9.16 -21.34 3.08
N SER A 26 9.97 -20.93 4.06
CA SER A 26 9.70 -21.15 5.49
C SER A 26 8.78 -20.13 6.13
N LYS A 27 8.49 -18.97 5.47
CA LYS A 27 7.47 -18.00 5.89
C LYS A 27 6.31 -18.02 4.90
N PRO A 28 5.15 -18.52 5.30
CA PRO A 28 3.96 -18.35 4.47
C PRO A 28 3.72 -16.85 4.27
N GLU A 29 3.55 -16.44 3.03
CA GLU A 29 3.23 -15.06 2.69
C GLU A 29 1.93 -14.65 3.38
N LEU A 30 1.96 -13.54 4.12
CA LEU A 30 0.81 -13.04 4.87
C LEU A 30 -0.37 -12.77 3.93
N THR A 31 -1.56 -13.11 4.36
CA THR A 31 -2.80 -12.85 3.61
C THR A 31 -2.99 -11.36 3.37
N SER A 32 -2.64 -10.52 4.35
CA SER A 32 -2.67 -9.06 4.22
C SER A 32 -1.79 -8.54 3.08
N VAL A 33 -0.64 -9.15 2.84
CA VAL A 33 0.24 -8.78 1.70
C VAL A 33 -0.45 -9.08 0.38
N LYS A 34 -1.00 -10.27 0.21
CA LYS A 34 -1.75 -10.67 -1.01
C LYS A 34 -2.94 -9.74 -1.27
N VAL A 35 -3.67 -9.38 -0.23
CA VAL A 35 -4.79 -8.43 -0.33
C VAL A 35 -4.31 -7.06 -0.77
N LYS A 36 -3.23 -6.54 -0.19
CA LYS A 36 -2.64 -5.26 -0.60
C LYS A 36 -2.20 -5.28 -2.07
N ASP A 37 -1.57 -6.34 -2.53
CA ASP A 37 -1.12 -6.47 -3.92
C ASP A 37 -2.30 -6.42 -4.90
N ILE A 38 -3.41 -7.07 -4.57
CA ILE A 38 -4.64 -6.99 -5.37
C ILE A 38 -5.18 -5.56 -5.40
N ILE A 39 -5.25 -4.88 -4.26
CA ILE A 39 -5.73 -3.49 -4.18
C ILE A 39 -4.82 -2.55 -4.99
N ILE A 40 -3.51 -2.73 -4.91
CA ILE A 40 -2.52 -1.92 -5.64
C ILE A 40 -2.64 -2.10 -7.15
N SER A 41 -3.05 -3.27 -7.62
CA SER A 41 -3.22 -3.55 -9.05
C SER A 41 -4.22 -2.62 -9.73
N ASP A 42 -5.24 -2.16 -9.00
CA ASP A 42 -6.19 -1.12 -9.45
C ASP A 42 -6.76 -0.36 -8.24
N LEU A 43 -6.13 0.74 -7.89
CA LEU A 43 -6.52 1.58 -6.75
C LEU A 43 -7.88 2.28 -6.92
N GLN A 44 -8.31 2.51 -8.16
CA GLN A 44 -9.58 3.17 -8.47
C GLN A 44 -10.77 2.22 -8.45
N HIS A 45 -10.50 0.92 -8.56
CA HIS A 45 -11.54 -0.08 -8.49
C HIS A 45 -12.22 -0.11 -7.11
N SER A 46 -13.53 -0.30 -7.10
CA SER A 46 -14.32 -0.41 -5.85
C SER A 46 -14.23 -1.83 -5.29
N TRP A 47 -13.07 -2.19 -4.76
CA TRP A 47 -12.83 -3.52 -4.20
C TRP A 47 -13.79 -3.87 -3.07
N SER A 48 -14.37 -5.06 -3.14
CA SER A 48 -15.16 -5.67 -2.09
C SER A 48 -14.47 -6.89 -1.48
N LEU A 49 -14.83 -7.25 -0.26
CA LEU A 49 -14.31 -8.45 0.39
C LEU A 49 -14.59 -9.72 -0.44
N LYS A 50 -15.76 -9.75 -1.09
CA LYS A 50 -16.17 -10.85 -1.97
C LYS A 50 -15.24 -11.02 -3.16
N GLU A 51 -14.90 -9.92 -3.84
CA GLU A 51 -13.99 -9.96 -4.99
C GLU A 51 -12.58 -10.38 -4.58
N ILE A 52 -12.07 -9.84 -3.47
CA ILE A 52 -10.75 -10.21 -2.94
C ILE A 52 -10.70 -11.69 -2.57
N SER A 53 -11.72 -12.19 -1.85
CA SER A 53 -11.78 -13.60 -1.46
C SER A 53 -11.84 -14.53 -2.69
N SER A 54 -12.60 -14.14 -3.71
CA SER A 54 -12.68 -14.88 -4.98
C SER A 54 -11.31 -14.94 -5.69
N LYS A 55 -10.59 -13.83 -5.74
CA LYS A 55 -9.23 -13.78 -6.33
C LYS A 55 -8.22 -14.64 -5.57
N LEU A 56 -8.40 -14.80 -4.27
CA LEU A 56 -7.55 -15.63 -3.41
C LEU A 56 -8.03 -17.09 -3.32
N PHE A 57 -9.12 -17.44 -4.00
CA PHE A 57 -9.72 -18.79 -3.99
C PHE A 57 -10.10 -19.28 -2.59
N ILE A 58 -10.57 -18.36 -1.73
CA ILE A 58 -11.05 -18.68 -0.37
C ILE A 58 -12.41 -18.05 -0.14
N SER A 59 -13.13 -18.49 0.90
CA SER A 59 -14.40 -17.87 1.30
C SER A 59 -14.18 -16.53 2.01
N GLU A 60 -15.20 -15.66 2.01
CA GLU A 60 -15.13 -14.38 2.72
C GLU A 60 -14.88 -14.57 4.22
N SER A 61 -15.52 -15.59 4.84
CA SER A 61 -15.31 -15.90 6.26
C SER A 61 -13.88 -16.37 6.54
N SER A 62 -13.28 -17.17 5.65
CA SER A 62 -11.89 -17.59 5.76
C SER A 62 -10.94 -16.38 5.62
N LEU A 63 -11.21 -15.47 4.68
CA LEU A 63 -10.44 -14.24 4.50
C LEU A 63 -10.47 -13.36 5.76
N ARG A 64 -11.68 -13.16 6.34
CA ARG A 64 -11.83 -12.39 7.58
C ARG A 64 -11.00 -12.98 8.73
N LYS A 65 -11.14 -14.30 8.96
CA LYS A 65 -10.38 -14.99 10.02
C LYS A 65 -8.86 -14.88 9.84
N LYS A 66 -8.39 -15.02 8.61
CA LYS A 66 -6.94 -14.88 8.31
C LYS A 66 -6.45 -13.46 8.60
N LEU A 67 -7.20 -12.43 8.17
CA LEU A 67 -6.85 -11.03 8.42
C LEU A 67 -6.93 -10.69 9.92
N GLU A 68 -7.93 -11.19 10.64
CA GLU A 68 -8.05 -11.02 12.10
C GLU A 68 -6.85 -11.65 12.83
N ALA A 69 -6.40 -12.83 12.42
CA ALA A 69 -5.20 -13.46 12.96
C ALA A 69 -3.94 -12.59 12.73
N GLU A 70 -3.90 -11.82 11.65
CA GLU A 70 -2.86 -10.83 11.34
C GLU A 70 -3.13 -9.45 11.98
N LYS A 71 -4.13 -9.34 12.87
CA LYS A 71 -4.56 -8.14 13.59
C LYS A 71 -4.94 -6.98 12.66
N THR A 72 -5.58 -7.29 11.54
CA THR A 72 -6.04 -6.32 10.55
C THR A 72 -7.40 -6.72 9.97
N ASN A 73 -7.92 -5.92 9.06
CA ASN A 73 -9.13 -6.21 8.30
C ASN A 73 -9.05 -5.56 6.91
N PHE A 74 -9.97 -5.96 6.01
CA PHE A 74 -10.00 -5.48 4.64
C PHE A 74 -10.09 -3.94 4.54
N MET A 75 -10.97 -3.30 5.32
CA MET A 75 -11.15 -1.84 5.27
C MET A 75 -9.89 -1.08 5.71
N THR A 76 -9.21 -1.59 6.73
CA THR A 76 -7.93 -1.03 7.18
C THR A 76 -6.87 -1.14 6.09
N LEU A 77 -6.75 -2.29 5.44
CA LEU A 77 -5.81 -2.50 4.34
C LEU A 77 -6.11 -1.58 3.14
N LEU A 78 -7.38 -1.49 2.75
CA LEU A 78 -7.82 -0.61 1.67
C LEU A 78 -7.48 0.85 1.95
N THR A 79 -7.78 1.33 3.15
CA THR A 79 -7.46 2.70 3.58
C THR A 79 -5.95 2.94 3.60
N THR A 80 -5.18 2.03 4.18
CA THR A 80 -3.72 2.12 4.26
C THR A 80 -3.08 2.25 2.88
N VAL A 81 -3.46 1.39 1.94
CA VAL A 81 -2.92 1.40 0.58
C VAL A 81 -3.28 2.69 -0.15
N ARG A 82 -4.54 3.11 -0.09
CA ARG A 82 -5.01 4.34 -0.74
C ARG A 82 -4.37 5.59 -0.16
N MET A 83 -4.22 5.67 1.16
CA MET A 83 -3.57 6.80 1.83
C MET A 83 -2.08 6.87 1.53
N ALA A 84 -1.37 5.74 1.50
CA ALA A 84 0.02 5.68 1.11
C ALA A 84 0.23 6.17 -0.34
N HIS A 85 -0.64 5.77 -1.26
CA HIS A 85 -0.60 6.24 -2.65
C HIS A 85 -0.85 7.75 -2.75
N ALA A 86 -1.86 8.25 -2.04
CA ALA A 86 -2.16 9.68 -1.98
C ALA A 86 -0.98 10.50 -1.43
N MET A 87 -0.34 10.03 -0.37
CA MET A 87 0.85 10.68 0.20
C MET A 87 2.00 10.70 -0.80
N ASN A 88 2.24 9.61 -1.51
CA ASN A 88 3.26 9.54 -2.54
C ASN A 88 2.99 10.55 -3.68
N LEU A 89 1.76 10.62 -4.19
CA LEU A 89 1.40 11.60 -5.21
C LEU A 89 1.56 13.05 -4.73
N LEU A 90 1.21 13.30 -3.46
CA LEU A 90 1.37 14.60 -2.82
C LEU A 90 2.84 15.04 -2.76
N ALA A 91 3.75 14.11 -2.46
CA ALA A 91 5.19 14.36 -2.33
C ALA A 91 5.91 14.46 -3.68
N THR A 92 5.46 13.73 -4.70
CA THR A 92 6.20 13.53 -5.96
C THR A 92 5.60 14.22 -7.18
N THR A 93 4.37 14.75 -7.09
CA THR A 93 3.67 15.35 -8.23
C THR A 93 3.12 16.73 -7.90
N ASN A 94 2.74 17.47 -8.95
CA ASN A 94 2.05 18.75 -8.85
C ASN A 94 0.53 18.65 -9.05
N LEU A 95 -0.02 17.43 -8.96
CA LEU A 95 -1.44 17.18 -9.12
C LEU A 95 -2.26 17.96 -8.08
N THR A 96 -3.49 18.31 -8.46
CA THR A 96 -4.45 18.93 -7.53
C THR A 96 -4.93 17.91 -6.49
N ILE A 97 -5.45 18.39 -5.37
CA ILE A 97 -6.02 17.51 -4.34
C ILE A 97 -7.17 16.66 -4.91
N GLY A 98 -7.99 17.24 -5.80
CA GLY A 98 -9.05 16.50 -6.49
C GLY A 98 -8.52 15.35 -7.37
N GLN A 99 -7.46 15.61 -8.12
CA GLN A 99 -6.81 14.58 -8.94
C GLN A 99 -6.18 13.47 -8.08
N ILE A 100 -5.50 13.84 -7.00
CA ILE A 100 -4.92 12.88 -6.04
C ILE A 100 -6.02 12.03 -5.40
N SER A 101 -7.13 12.63 -5.00
CA SER A 101 -8.31 11.94 -4.48
C SER A 101 -8.80 10.86 -5.45
N SER A 102 -9.04 11.24 -6.70
CA SER A 102 -9.52 10.34 -7.75
C SER A 102 -8.54 9.19 -8.02
N LEU A 103 -7.27 9.50 -8.23
CA LEU A 103 -6.22 8.51 -8.49
C LEU A 103 -6.00 7.55 -7.31
N SER A 104 -6.31 7.99 -6.09
CA SER A 104 -6.23 7.17 -4.88
C SER A 104 -7.51 6.36 -4.59
N GLY A 105 -8.49 6.39 -5.51
CA GLY A 105 -9.69 5.58 -5.44
C GLY A 105 -10.86 6.21 -4.68
N TYR A 106 -10.85 7.53 -4.46
CA TYR A 106 -11.93 8.24 -3.80
C TYR A 106 -12.77 9.04 -4.82
N LYS A 107 -14.06 8.73 -4.89
CA LYS A 107 -15.00 9.41 -5.79
C LYS A 107 -15.38 10.81 -5.28
N ASN A 108 -15.28 11.05 -3.99
CA ASN A 108 -15.65 12.31 -3.36
C ASN A 108 -14.42 12.94 -2.68
N THR A 109 -14.01 14.09 -3.17
CA THR A 109 -12.82 14.82 -2.67
C THR A 109 -12.98 15.28 -1.23
N SER A 110 -14.17 15.74 -0.84
CA SER A 110 -14.43 16.18 0.56
C SER A 110 -14.31 15.00 1.54
N TYR A 111 -14.83 13.84 1.18
CA TYR A 111 -14.67 12.61 1.96
C TYR A 111 -13.19 12.19 2.05
N PHE A 112 -12.47 12.25 0.94
CA PHE A 112 -11.03 12.00 0.90
C PHE A 112 -10.26 12.89 1.88
N ILE A 113 -10.51 14.21 1.84
CA ILE A 113 -9.84 15.18 2.71
C ILE A 113 -10.08 14.86 4.19
N LYS A 114 -11.31 14.51 4.57
CA LYS A 114 -11.65 14.09 5.95
C LYS A 114 -10.90 12.82 6.36
N LYS A 115 -10.90 11.81 5.49
CA LYS A 115 -10.18 10.54 5.72
C LYS A 115 -8.67 10.77 5.84
N PHE A 116 -8.10 11.54 4.95
CA PHE A 116 -6.67 11.88 4.93
C PHE A 116 -6.27 12.60 6.23
N LYS A 117 -7.02 13.62 6.63
CA LYS A 117 -6.78 14.35 7.88
C LYS A 117 -6.88 13.46 9.11
N LYS A 118 -7.85 12.54 9.13
CA LYS A 118 -7.98 11.55 10.22
C LYS A 118 -6.79 10.59 10.27
N TYR A 119 -6.30 10.16 9.11
CA TYR A 119 -5.22 9.18 8.99
C TYR A 119 -3.86 9.79 9.32
N TYR A 120 -3.50 10.92 8.72
CA TYR A 120 -2.21 11.58 8.87
C TYR A 120 -2.19 12.74 9.89
N LYS A 121 -3.31 13.04 10.53
CA LYS A 121 -3.46 14.17 11.48
C LYS A 121 -3.17 15.55 10.87
N SER A 122 -3.13 15.65 9.55
CA SER A 122 -2.91 16.89 8.80
C SER A 122 -3.66 16.86 7.47
N SER A 123 -4.10 18.02 6.99
CA SER A 123 -4.78 18.10 5.70
C SER A 123 -3.82 17.91 4.53
N PRO A 124 -4.30 17.37 3.39
CA PRO A 124 -3.46 17.23 2.20
C PRO A 124 -2.91 18.57 1.71
N LYS A 125 -3.72 19.63 1.78
CA LYS A 125 -3.30 20.99 1.39
C LYS A 125 -2.10 21.48 2.22
N LYS A 126 -2.14 21.28 3.53
CA LYS A 126 -1.06 21.70 4.45
C LYS A 126 0.23 20.96 4.14
N LEU A 127 0.19 19.63 3.94
CA LEU A 127 1.36 18.83 3.61
C LEU A 127 1.92 19.18 2.22
N LYS A 128 1.05 19.47 1.26
CA LYS A 128 1.48 19.93 -0.07
C LYS A 128 2.25 21.25 0.00
N CYS A 129 1.81 22.20 0.80
CA CYS A 129 2.51 23.48 0.99
C CYS A 129 3.88 23.31 1.65
N LEU A 130 4.02 22.40 2.60
CA LEU A 130 5.30 22.09 3.25
C LEU A 130 6.30 21.52 2.25
N ASN A 131 5.91 20.55 1.45
CA ASN A 131 6.74 19.95 0.39
C ASN A 131 7.19 20.97 -0.65
N TYR A 132 6.39 22.01 -0.91
CA TYR A 132 6.75 23.07 -1.85
C TYR A 132 7.82 24.00 -1.28
N ARG A 133 7.79 24.26 0.03
CA ARG A 133 8.79 25.10 0.73
C ARG A 133 10.17 24.43 0.75
N ASP A 134 10.20 23.13 1.01
CA ASP A 134 11.45 22.36 1.08
C ASP A 134 12.17 22.24 -0.29
N LYS A 135 11.44 22.44 -1.39
CA LYS A 135 12.02 22.43 -2.75
C LYS A 135 12.58 23.78 -3.21
N ILE A 136 12.32 24.86 -2.47
CA ILE A 136 12.73 26.23 -2.80
C ILE A 136 14.00 26.63 -2.02
N ILE A 137 14.36 25.85 -1.03
CA ILE A 137 15.60 26.01 -0.24
C ILE A 137 16.65 25.04 -0.76
#